data_a97b7e7c10ed904efb843b3638ee15a8
#
_entry.id   a97b7e7c10ed904efb843b3638ee15a8
#
_cell.length_a   1.000
_cell.length_b   1.000
_cell.length_c   1.000
_cell.angle_alpha   90.00
_cell.angle_beta   90.00
_cell.angle_gamma   90.00
#
_symmetry.space_group_name_H-M   'P 1'
#
loop_
_entity.id
_entity.type
_entity.pdbx_description
1 polymer ?
#
loop_
_entity_poly.entity_id
_entity_poly.type
_entity_poly.pdbx_seq_one_letter_code
_entity_poly.pdbx_strand_id
1 'polypeptide(L)'
;MSDTTSPDQSSTVIPFTVPDPLSHVQGVKHPRVLAVANQKGGVGKTTTAINLGTALAAIGEEVLIIDLDPQGNASTGLGIDRASRLHSTYDVLVGETSLRDAIVATAVPRLHLAPSTLDLSGLELEIGQARDRAFRLRAALAPLATVAAGQTKFTYVLVDCPPSLNLLTINAMAAANAILVPLQCEFFALEGLSQLLKTVESVKKQLNPDLTIHGVVLTMYDARNNLSGQVVADVREFMGPKVYDTIIPRNVRVSEAPSYGKPVLVYDLKCSGSEAYLRLATEIIQREKELSSGGQVA
;
A
#
# COMPACT_ATOMS: atom_id res chain seq x y z
N MET A 1 -1.15 48.10 -42.08
CA MET A 1 -2.35 47.34 -41.66
C MET A 1 -2.06 45.90 -41.94
N SER A 2 -1.59 45.20 -40.93
CA SER A 2 -1.33 43.76 -40.97
C SER A 2 -1.77 43.20 -39.62
N ASP A 3 -2.95 42.58 -39.64
CA ASP A 3 -3.60 41.89 -38.54
C ASP A 3 -2.88 40.56 -38.30
N THR A 4 -2.27 40.39 -37.12
CA THR A 4 -1.74 39.12 -36.67
C THR A 4 -2.63 38.63 -35.51
N THR A 5 -3.59 37.82 -35.86
CA THR A 5 -4.37 37.03 -34.90
C THR A 5 -3.55 35.84 -34.39
N SER A 6 -3.21 35.86 -33.11
CA SER A 6 -2.66 34.69 -32.37
C SER A 6 -3.75 33.66 -32.15
N PRO A 7 -3.45 32.35 -32.26
CA PRO A 7 -4.41 31.32 -31.91
C PRO A 7 -4.51 31.17 -30.38
N ASP A 8 -5.72 31.27 -29.89
CA ASP A 8 -6.14 30.97 -28.54
C ASP A 8 -5.89 29.50 -28.19
N GLN A 9 -4.94 29.23 -27.30
CA GLN A 9 -4.72 27.90 -26.70
C GLN A 9 -5.63 27.77 -25.48
N SER A 10 -6.89 27.46 -25.69
CA SER A 10 -7.77 26.98 -24.65
C SER A 10 -7.33 25.57 -24.22
N SER A 11 -6.53 25.51 -23.16
CA SER A 11 -6.23 24.26 -22.46
C SER A 11 -7.51 23.69 -21.87
N THR A 12 -8.02 22.65 -22.49
CA THR A 12 -9.16 21.87 -21.99
C THR A 12 -8.75 21.18 -20.70
N VAL A 13 -9.05 21.80 -19.58
CA VAL A 13 -8.95 21.16 -18.25
C VAL A 13 -10.06 20.11 -18.21
N ILE A 14 -9.70 18.84 -18.34
CA ILE A 14 -10.64 17.74 -18.10
C ILE A 14 -10.97 17.77 -16.61
N PRO A 15 -12.22 18.02 -16.20
CA PRO A 15 -12.58 18.02 -14.80
C PRO A 15 -12.39 16.60 -14.25
N PHE A 16 -11.50 16.44 -13.27
CA PHE A 16 -11.36 15.21 -12.50
C PHE A 16 -12.64 15.04 -11.65
N THR A 17 -13.53 14.18 -12.09
CA THR A 17 -14.70 13.79 -11.31
C THR A 17 -14.24 12.88 -10.19
N VAL A 18 -14.26 13.39 -8.95
CA VAL A 18 -14.07 12.55 -7.75
C VAL A 18 -15.27 11.60 -7.70
N PRO A 19 -15.04 10.26 -7.67
CA PRO A 19 -16.13 9.31 -7.48
C PRO A 19 -16.85 9.59 -6.17
N ASP A 20 -18.17 9.36 -6.12
CA ASP A 20 -19.00 9.54 -4.92
C ASP A 20 -18.39 8.74 -3.74
N PRO A 21 -17.96 9.42 -2.65
CA PRO A 21 -17.25 8.78 -1.54
C PRO A 21 -18.13 7.83 -0.71
N LEU A 22 -19.42 7.73 -0.98
CA LEU A 22 -20.37 6.96 -0.18
C LEU A 22 -20.73 5.59 -0.76
N SER A 23 -20.21 5.20 -1.93
CA SER A 23 -20.42 3.86 -2.45
C SER A 23 -19.48 2.84 -1.79
N HIS A 24 -19.72 2.49 -0.53
CA HIS A 24 -19.12 1.28 0.04
C HIS A 24 -19.45 0.09 -0.85
N VAL A 25 -18.43 -0.60 -1.32
CA VAL A 25 -18.60 -1.80 -2.15
C VAL A 25 -19.33 -2.84 -1.32
N GLN A 26 -20.62 -3.09 -1.62
CA GLN A 26 -21.40 -4.10 -0.90
C GLN A 26 -20.76 -5.47 -1.12
N GLY A 27 -20.56 -6.23 -0.03
CA GLY A 27 -19.97 -7.57 -0.08
C GLY A 27 -18.48 -7.66 0.22
N VAL A 28 -17.74 -6.55 0.30
CA VAL A 28 -16.35 -6.55 0.75
C VAL A 28 -16.30 -6.57 2.28
N LYS A 29 -15.53 -7.50 2.85
CA LYS A 29 -15.23 -7.49 4.29
C LYS A 29 -14.37 -6.28 4.63
N HIS A 30 -14.83 -5.41 5.50
CA HIS A 30 -14.08 -4.28 6.00
C HIS A 30 -13.52 -4.53 7.40
N PRO A 31 -12.29 -4.06 7.68
CA PRO A 31 -11.40 -3.38 6.73
C PRO A 31 -10.84 -4.35 5.67
N ARG A 32 -10.61 -3.84 4.47
CA ARG A 32 -9.87 -4.55 3.43
C ARG A 32 -8.38 -4.45 3.72
N VAL A 33 -7.73 -5.57 4.02
CA VAL A 33 -6.31 -5.63 4.43
C VAL A 33 -5.44 -6.01 3.22
N LEU A 34 -4.56 -5.11 2.81
CA LEU A 34 -3.61 -5.29 1.72
C LEU A 34 -2.18 -5.28 2.26
N ALA A 35 -1.45 -6.39 2.10
CA ALA A 35 -0.01 -6.41 2.38
C ALA A 35 0.76 -5.84 1.18
N VAL A 36 1.52 -4.78 1.38
CA VAL A 36 2.41 -4.19 0.37
C VAL A 36 3.76 -4.87 0.46
N ALA A 37 3.99 -5.90 -0.36
CA ALA A 37 5.10 -6.81 -0.19
C ALA A 37 5.89 -7.04 -1.49
N ASN A 38 7.21 -7.09 -1.35
CA ASN A 38 8.18 -7.58 -2.33
C ASN A 38 9.49 -7.87 -1.59
N GLN A 39 10.17 -8.97 -1.95
CA GLN A 39 11.43 -9.37 -1.33
C GLN A 39 12.57 -8.41 -1.64
N LYS A 40 12.52 -7.73 -2.78
CA LYS A 40 13.55 -6.81 -3.21
C LYS A 40 13.46 -5.48 -2.44
N GLY A 41 14.60 -5.01 -1.95
CA GLY A 41 14.74 -3.68 -1.39
C GLY A 41 14.62 -2.58 -2.46
N GLY A 42 14.15 -1.41 -2.09
CA GLY A 42 14.13 -0.24 -2.97
C GLY A 42 13.08 -0.22 -4.10
N VAL A 43 12.19 -1.21 -4.19
CA VAL A 43 11.16 -1.27 -5.26
C VAL A 43 9.96 -0.34 -5.03
N GLY A 44 9.96 0.44 -3.95
CA GLY A 44 8.91 1.41 -3.65
C GLY A 44 7.76 0.88 -2.79
N LYS A 45 7.97 -0.15 -1.95
CA LYS A 45 6.94 -0.67 -1.02
C LYS A 45 6.40 0.44 -0.11
N THR A 46 7.26 0.99 0.73
CA THR A 46 6.92 2.08 1.66
C THR A 46 6.36 3.30 0.94
N THR A 47 6.99 3.68 -0.17
CA THR A 47 6.53 4.79 -1.02
C THR A 47 5.11 4.53 -1.53
N THR A 48 4.82 3.30 -1.93
CA THR A 48 3.47 2.91 -2.38
C THR A 48 2.48 2.89 -1.21
N ALA A 49 2.85 2.33 -0.07
CA ALA A 49 1.97 2.31 1.11
C ALA A 49 1.56 3.73 1.53
N ILE A 50 2.52 4.65 1.65
CA ILE A 50 2.27 6.06 2.02
C ILE A 50 1.37 6.76 0.98
N ASN A 51 1.76 6.72 -0.29
CA ASN A 51 1.10 7.54 -1.30
C ASN A 51 -0.23 6.95 -1.79
N LEU A 52 -0.34 5.63 -1.85
CA LEU A 52 -1.63 4.97 -2.08
C LEU A 52 -2.58 5.19 -0.90
N GLY A 53 -2.10 5.06 0.35
CA GLY A 53 -2.92 5.33 1.53
C GLY A 53 -3.44 6.76 1.53
N THR A 54 -2.58 7.73 1.18
CA THR A 54 -2.97 9.13 1.03
C THR A 54 -3.97 9.33 -0.11
N ALA A 55 -3.79 8.67 -1.25
CA ALA A 55 -4.71 8.76 -2.39
C ALA A 55 -6.09 8.17 -2.07
N LEU A 56 -6.14 7.01 -1.39
CA LEU A 56 -7.38 6.40 -0.90
C LEU A 56 -8.10 7.33 0.09
N ALA A 57 -7.36 7.92 1.03
CA ALA A 57 -7.92 8.90 1.98
C ALA A 57 -8.47 10.15 1.27
N ALA A 58 -7.78 10.65 0.23
CA ALA A 58 -8.21 11.80 -0.56
C ALA A 58 -9.51 11.56 -1.33
N ILE A 59 -9.80 10.32 -1.71
CA ILE A 59 -11.07 9.95 -2.38
C ILE A 59 -12.15 9.46 -1.40
N GLY A 60 -11.93 9.64 -0.08
CA GLY A 60 -12.97 9.49 0.95
C GLY A 60 -12.90 8.22 1.79
N GLU A 61 -11.90 7.34 1.57
CA GLU A 61 -11.73 6.13 2.36
C GLU A 61 -11.09 6.43 3.74
N GLU A 62 -11.43 5.63 4.76
CA GLU A 62 -10.76 5.65 6.07
C GLU A 62 -9.63 4.63 6.06
N VAL A 63 -8.39 5.10 6.11
CA VAL A 63 -7.21 4.28 5.85
C VAL A 63 -6.32 4.18 7.08
N LEU A 64 -5.89 2.95 7.38
CA LEU A 64 -4.83 2.67 8.33
C LEU A 64 -3.60 2.12 7.59
N ILE A 65 -2.43 2.72 7.80
CA ILE A 65 -1.15 2.12 7.44
C ILE A 65 -0.57 1.44 8.68
N ILE A 66 -0.12 0.21 8.54
CA ILE A 66 0.63 -0.52 9.57
C ILE A 66 2.07 -0.63 9.07
N ASP A 67 2.98 0.06 9.73
CA ASP A 67 4.40 0.00 9.43
C ASP A 67 5.01 -1.23 10.11
N LEU A 68 5.43 -2.23 9.34
CA LEU A 68 6.11 -3.44 9.85
C LEU A 68 7.61 -3.46 9.50
N ASP A 69 8.14 -2.42 8.88
CA ASP A 69 9.57 -2.34 8.65
C ASP A 69 10.25 -1.77 9.90
N PRO A 70 11.22 -2.48 10.52
CA PRO A 70 11.98 -1.97 11.67
C PRO A 70 12.66 -0.62 11.41
N GLN A 71 12.91 -0.27 10.14
CA GLN A 71 13.47 1.04 9.80
C GLN A 71 12.49 2.20 10.04
N GLY A 72 11.18 1.93 10.11
CA GLY A 72 10.14 2.92 10.39
C GLY A 72 10.03 3.99 9.30
N ASN A 73 10.26 3.60 8.04
CA ASN A 73 10.26 4.54 6.92
C ASN A 73 8.86 5.07 6.58
N ALA A 74 7.80 4.27 6.73
CA ALA A 74 6.43 4.74 6.57
C ALA A 74 6.07 5.75 7.67
N SER A 75 6.47 5.46 8.90
CA SER A 75 6.27 6.34 10.05
C SER A 75 6.96 7.69 9.86
N THR A 76 8.23 7.69 9.48
CA THR A 76 9.00 8.92 9.22
C THR A 76 8.45 9.69 8.02
N GLY A 77 8.10 8.99 6.93
CA GLY A 77 7.58 9.58 5.71
C GLY A 77 6.19 10.23 5.88
N LEU A 78 5.45 9.87 6.94
CA LEU A 78 4.19 10.50 7.34
C LEU A 78 4.37 11.55 8.45
N GLY A 79 5.61 11.90 8.79
CA GLY A 79 5.92 12.94 9.77
C GLY A 79 5.76 12.53 11.23
N ILE A 80 5.72 11.22 11.52
CA ILE A 80 5.66 10.72 12.91
C ILE A 80 7.08 10.52 13.43
N ASP A 81 7.54 11.46 14.25
CA ASP A 81 8.87 11.44 14.83
C ASP A 81 9.10 10.22 15.73
N ARG A 82 10.34 9.74 15.80
CA ARG A 82 10.70 8.57 16.61
C ARG A 82 10.34 8.74 18.08
N ALA A 83 10.55 9.93 18.64
CA ALA A 83 10.25 10.25 20.04
C ALA A 83 8.74 10.24 20.36
N SER A 84 7.86 10.40 19.35
CA SER A 84 6.41 10.40 19.51
C SER A 84 5.76 9.03 19.36
N ARG A 85 6.53 7.98 19.02
CA ARG A 85 6.04 6.60 18.86
C ARG A 85 5.99 5.89 20.21
N LEU A 86 5.04 6.31 21.07
CA LEU A 86 4.90 5.77 22.43
C LEU A 86 4.49 4.29 22.43
N HIS A 87 3.65 3.89 21.49
CA HIS A 87 3.28 2.52 21.19
C HIS A 87 3.57 2.25 19.72
N SER A 88 4.09 1.07 19.45
CA SER A 88 4.53 0.68 18.12
C SER A 88 3.92 -0.66 17.69
N THR A 89 4.11 -1.02 16.45
CA THR A 89 3.75 -2.34 15.93
C THR A 89 4.51 -3.48 16.63
N TYR A 90 5.69 -3.22 17.20
CA TYR A 90 6.38 -4.17 18.06
C TYR A 90 5.54 -4.48 19.30
N ASP A 91 5.13 -3.47 20.08
CA ASP A 91 4.33 -3.63 21.32
C ASP A 91 3.02 -4.38 21.03
N VAL A 92 2.43 -4.13 19.86
CA VAL A 92 1.23 -4.86 19.40
C VAL A 92 1.52 -6.34 19.15
N LEU A 93 2.63 -6.66 18.46
CA LEU A 93 2.94 -8.05 18.07
C LEU A 93 3.43 -8.89 19.26
N VAL A 94 4.08 -8.30 20.25
CA VAL A 94 4.42 -8.99 21.51
C VAL A 94 3.22 -9.11 22.45
N GLY A 95 2.19 -8.27 22.27
CA GLY A 95 0.94 -8.32 23.03
C GLY A 95 0.90 -7.38 24.23
N GLU A 96 1.79 -6.38 24.28
CA GLU A 96 1.85 -5.39 25.36
C GLU A 96 0.81 -4.28 25.19
N THR A 97 0.38 -4.01 23.96
CA THR A 97 -0.67 -3.02 23.68
C THR A 97 -1.64 -3.50 22.61
N SER A 98 -2.83 -2.91 22.58
CA SER A 98 -3.77 -3.17 21.48
C SER A 98 -3.39 -2.39 20.22
N LEU A 99 -3.75 -2.90 19.02
CA LEU A 99 -3.53 -2.16 17.79
C LEU A 99 -4.22 -0.79 17.81
N ARG A 100 -5.41 -0.67 18.44
CA ARG A 100 -6.13 0.61 18.54
C ARG A 100 -5.36 1.66 19.32
N ASP A 101 -4.69 1.26 20.39
CA ASP A 101 -3.92 2.17 21.26
C ASP A 101 -2.60 2.59 20.59
N ALA A 102 -2.08 1.78 19.66
CA ALA A 102 -0.91 2.11 18.87
C ALA A 102 -1.21 3.00 17.66
N ILE A 103 -2.50 3.16 17.27
CA ILE A 103 -2.87 3.99 16.12
C ILE A 103 -2.75 5.47 16.45
N VAL A 104 -2.03 6.19 15.60
CA VAL A 104 -1.91 7.65 15.64
C VAL A 104 -2.52 8.30 14.41
N ALA A 105 -3.11 9.48 14.56
CA ALA A 105 -3.55 10.29 13.44
C ALA A 105 -2.35 10.89 12.72
N THR A 106 -2.42 10.99 11.39
CA THR A 106 -1.42 11.68 10.58
C THR A 106 -1.86 13.11 10.27
N ALA A 107 -0.99 13.89 9.62
CA ALA A 107 -1.36 15.20 9.09
C ALA A 107 -2.35 15.13 7.90
N VAL A 108 -2.56 13.95 7.34
CA VAL A 108 -3.51 13.72 6.24
C VAL A 108 -4.85 13.30 6.84
N PRO A 109 -5.95 14.03 6.57
CA PRO A 109 -7.28 13.63 7.02
C PRO A 109 -7.63 12.21 6.55
N ARG A 110 -8.29 11.41 7.41
CA ARG A 110 -8.69 10.02 7.14
C ARG A 110 -7.55 9.02 6.96
N LEU A 111 -6.29 9.43 7.14
CA LEU A 111 -5.13 8.56 7.13
C LEU A 111 -4.55 8.43 8.52
N HIS A 112 -4.46 7.21 9.00
CA HIS A 112 -3.93 6.84 10.31
C HIS A 112 -2.73 5.90 10.13
N LEU A 113 -1.91 5.81 11.16
CA LEU A 113 -0.71 5.00 11.16
C LEU A 113 -0.57 4.24 12.48
N ALA A 114 -0.22 2.96 12.42
CA ALA A 114 0.42 2.23 13.51
C ALA A 114 1.94 2.26 13.27
N PRO A 115 2.72 3.03 14.06
CA PRO A 115 4.13 3.29 13.77
C PRO A 115 5.02 2.11 14.15
N SER A 116 6.18 2.05 13.49
CA SER A 116 7.24 1.06 13.75
C SER A 116 8.39 1.66 14.56
N THR A 117 9.08 0.77 15.31
CA THR A 117 10.36 1.06 15.96
C THR A 117 11.39 -0.01 15.59
N LEU A 118 12.67 0.28 15.92
CA LEU A 118 13.78 -0.67 15.69
C LEU A 118 13.62 -1.97 16.48
N ASP A 119 12.81 -1.98 17.54
CA ASP A 119 12.57 -3.14 18.39
C ASP A 119 11.96 -4.32 17.61
N LEU A 120 11.23 -4.02 16.52
CA LEU A 120 10.76 -5.07 15.56
C LEU A 120 11.87 -5.97 15.03
N SER A 121 13.14 -5.49 15.01
CA SER A 121 14.28 -6.34 14.60
C SER A 121 14.52 -7.50 15.57
N GLY A 122 14.13 -7.36 16.82
CA GLY A 122 14.25 -8.39 17.86
C GLY A 122 13.06 -9.34 17.95
N LEU A 123 11.95 -9.04 17.27
CA LEU A 123 10.69 -9.76 17.42
C LEU A 123 10.83 -11.29 17.28
N GLU A 124 11.62 -11.75 16.32
CA GLU A 124 11.78 -13.19 16.08
C GLU A 124 12.51 -13.91 17.22
N LEU A 125 13.40 -13.22 17.93
CA LEU A 125 14.05 -13.76 19.12
C LEU A 125 13.07 -13.90 20.26
N GLU A 126 12.12 -13.00 20.38
CA GLU A 126 11.18 -12.97 21.49
C GLU A 126 10.00 -13.91 21.32
N ILE A 127 9.32 -13.84 20.19
CA ILE A 127 8.12 -14.67 19.96
C ILE A 127 8.36 -15.87 19.04
N GLY A 128 9.60 -16.10 18.59
CA GLY A 128 9.93 -17.14 17.60
C GLY A 128 9.53 -18.56 18.00
N GLN A 129 9.42 -18.85 19.30
CA GLN A 129 8.97 -20.14 19.83
C GLN A 129 7.46 -20.21 20.08
N ALA A 130 6.74 -19.10 19.98
CA ALA A 130 5.29 -19.06 20.19
C ALA A 130 4.55 -19.80 19.07
N ARG A 131 3.55 -20.62 19.42
CA ARG A 131 2.77 -21.37 18.43
C ARG A 131 1.96 -20.48 17.49
N ASP A 132 1.56 -19.32 17.97
CA ASP A 132 0.75 -18.31 17.25
C ASP A 132 1.59 -17.21 16.62
N ARG A 133 2.92 -17.33 16.60
CA ARG A 133 3.87 -16.31 16.11
C ARG A 133 3.53 -15.75 14.72
N ALA A 134 2.98 -16.56 13.83
CA ALA A 134 2.61 -16.15 12.47
C ALA A 134 1.25 -15.43 12.40
N PHE A 135 0.46 -15.44 13.47
CA PHE A 135 -0.92 -14.93 13.50
C PHE A 135 -1.11 -13.72 14.43
N ARG A 136 -0.04 -13.17 14.99
CA ARG A 136 -0.10 -12.03 15.93
C ARG A 136 -0.77 -10.81 15.30
N LEU A 137 -0.38 -10.44 14.08
CA LEU A 137 -1.02 -9.32 13.38
C LEU A 137 -2.49 -9.62 13.03
N ARG A 138 -2.80 -10.86 12.62
CA ARG A 138 -4.19 -11.25 12.33
C ARG A 138 -5.07 -11.13 13.58
N ALA A 139 -4.57 -11.55 14.73
CA ALA A 139 -5.27 -11.40 16.00
C ALA A 139 -5.46 -9.94 16.39
N ALA A 140 -4.43 -9.10 16.20
CA ALA A 140 -4.48 -7.66 16.48
C ALA A 140 -5.45 -6.90 15.57
N LEU A 141 -5.66 -7.34 14.32
CA LEU A 141 -6.60 -6.75 13.37
C LEU A 141 -8.06 -7.14 13.63
N ALA A 142 -8.33 -8.28 14.24
CA ALA A 142 -9.68 -8.79 14.44
C ALA A 142 -10.64 -7.79 15.12
N PRO A 143 -10.24 -7.02 16.15
CA PRO A 143 -11.09 -6.02 16.77
C PRO A 143 -11.44 -4.82 15.87
N LEU A 144 -10.73 -4.60 14.76
CA LEU A 144 -11.07 -3.53 13.82
C LEU A 144 -12.31 -3.83 12.97
N ALA A 145 -12.71 -5.10 12.86
CA ALA A 145 -13.92 -5.51 12.14
C ALA A 145 -15.20 -5.12 12.89
N THR A 146 -15.13 -4.97 14.21
CA THR A 146 -16.24 -4.51 15.07
C THR A 146 -15.94 -3.14 15.63
N VAL A 147 -16.78 -2.16 15.31
CA VAL A 147 -16.55 -0.75 15.67
C VAL A 147 -17.54 -0.35 16.75
N ALA A 148 -17.02 0.02 17.94
CA ALA A 148 -17.83 0.63 18.98
C ALA A 148 -18.20 2.07 18.60
N ALA A 149 -19.27 2.60 19.22
CA ALA A 149 -19.70 3.98 19.00
C ALA A 149 -18.54 4.95 19.28
N GLY A 150 -18.31 5.89 18.36
CA GLY A 150 -17.24 6.88 18.45
C GLY A 150 -15.84 6.43 18.00
N GLN A 151 -15.69 5.16 17.57
CA GLN A 151 -14.41 4.69 17.00
C GLN A 151 -14.38 4.83 15.49
N THR A 152 -13.18 5.06 14.93
CA THR A 152 -12.96 5.08 13.49
C THR A 152 -13.17 3.69 12.88
N LYS A 153 -14.00 3.61 11.85
CA LYS A 153 -14.21 2.42 11.03
C LYS A 153 -13.31 2.50 9.81
N PHE A 154 -12.23 1.75 9.81
CA PHE A 154 -11.34 1.68 8.66
C PHE A 154 -11.98 0.91 7.51
N THR A 155 -11.81 1.42 6.30
CA THR A 155 -12.22 0.75 5.06
C THR A 155 -11.05 -0.01 4.45
N TYR A 156 -9.83 0.55 4.52
CA TYR A 156 -8.59 -0.07 4.08
C TYR A 156 -7.53 -0.12 5.19
N VAL A 157 -6.80 -1.22 5.22
CA VAL A 157 -5.56 -1.36 5.99
C VAL A 157 -4.44 -1.72 5.02
N LEU A 158 -3.41 -0.89 4.93
CA LEU A 158 -2.20 -1.15 4.14
C LEU A 158 -1.08 -1.55 5.09
N VAL A 159 -0.53 -2.75 4.92
CA VAL A 159 0.59 -3.24 5.74
C VAL A 159 1.89 -3.06 4.97
N ASP A 160 2.72 -2.11 5.37
CA ASP A 160 4.05 -1.91 4.77
C ASP A 160 5.03 -2.95 5.28
N CYS A 161 5.50 -3.82 4.39
CA CYS A 161 6.36 -4.95 4.72
C CYS A 161 7.85 -4.63 4.54
N PRO A 162 8.74 -5.16 5.40
CA PRO A 162 10.18 -5.08 5.18
C PRO A 162 10.63 -5.83 3.91
N PRO A 163 11.85 -5.57 3.40
CA PRO A 163 12.37 -6.20 2.19
C PRO A 163 12.90 -7.64 2.42
N SER A 164 12.29 -8.37 3.34
CA SER A 164 12.70 -9.73 3.70
C SER A 164 11.50 -10.62 3.91
N LEU A 165 11.67 -11.93 3.68
CA LEU A 165 10.64 -12.94 3.99
C LEU A 165 10.84 -13.50 5.40
N ASN A 166 10.87 -12.63 6.37
CA ASN A 166 10.96 -12.97 7.78
C ASN A 166 9.57 -13.11 8.44
N LEU A 167 9.56 -13.32 9.75
CA LEU A 167 8.34 -13.46 10.54
C LEU A 167 7.38 -12.26 10.40
N LEU A 168 7.88 -11.04 10.22
CA LEU A 168 7.07 -9.83 10.00
C LEU A 168 6.27 -9.91 8.69
N THR A 169 6.93 -10.25 7.59
CA THR A 169 6.25 -10.42 6.29
C THR A 169 5.27 -11.58 6.30
N ILE A 170 5.60 -12.69 7.01
CA ILE A 170 4.68 -13.82 7.20
C ILE A 170 3.44 -13.37 7.98
N ASN A 171 3.59 -12.58 9.06
CA ASN A 171 2.46 -12.00 9.80
C ASN A 171 1.57 -11.13 8.91
N ALA A 172 2.17 -10.27 8.09
CA ALA A 172 1.42 -9.46 7.13
C ALA A 172 0.60 -10.32 6.15
N MET A 173 1.22 -11.34 5.54
CA MET A 173 0.55 -12.23 4.58
C MET A 173 -0.51 -13.11 5.24
N ALA A 174 -0.26 -13.59 6.46
CA ALA A 174 -1.23 -14.39 7.22
C ALA A 174 -2.47 -13.59 7.62
N ALA A 175 -2.33 -12.27 7.79
CA ALA A 175 -3.40 -11.36 8.17
C ALA A 175 -4.13 -10.71 6.99
N ALA A 176 -3.49 -10.63 5.82
CA ALA A 176 -4.00 -9.90 4.67
C ALA A 176 -5.10 -10.66 3.91
N ASN A 177 -6.01 -9.91 3.29
CA ASN A 177 -6.95 -10.44 2.30
C ASN A 177 -6.25 -10.64 0.95
N ALA A 178 -5.32 -9.71 0.61
CA ALA A 178 -4.57 -9.80 -0.63
C ALA A 178 -3.21 -9.09 -0.54
N ILE A 179 -2.36 -9.33 -1.52
CA ILE A 179 -1.04 -8.72 -1.64
C ILE A 179 -1.05 -7.75 -2.81
N LEU A 180 -0.61 -6.53 -2.54
CA LEU A 180 -0.22 -5.53 -3.53
C LEU A 180 1.29 -5.63 -3.74
N VAL A 181 1.73 -5.82 -4.97
CA VAL A 181 3.14 -6.05 -5.31
C VAL A 181 3.72 -4.85 -6.06
N PRO A 182 4.40 -3.92 -5.41
CA PRO A 182 5.22 -2.92 -6.11
C PRO A 182 6.41 -3.61 -6.76
N LEU A 183 6.60 -3.36 -8.06
CA LEU A 183 7.64 -3.99 -8.87
C LEU A 183 8.38 -2.93 -9.69
N GLN A 184 9.66 -2.74 -9.43
CA GLN A 184 10.47 -1.79 -10.18
C GLN A 184 10.73 -2.30 -11.60
N CYS A 185 10.62 -1.40 -12.60
CA CYS A 185 10.88 -1.70 -14.01
C CYS A 185 12.38 -1.86 -14.29
N GLU A 186 12.96 -2.99 -13.88
CA GLU A 186 14.39 -3.30 -14.05
C GLU A 186 14.62 -4.79 -14.36
N PHE A 187 15.84 -5.15 -14.80
CA PHE A 187 16.19 -6.45 -15.37
C PHE A 187 15.78 -7.65 -14.53
N PHE A 188 15.95 -7.61 -13.21
CA PHE A 188 15.62 -8.74 -12.32
C PHE A 188 14.17 -8.74 -11.80
N ALA A 189 13.26 -7.98 -12.42
CA ALA A 189 11.89 -7.84 -11.95
C ALA A 189 11.13 -9.18 -11.90
N LEU A 190 11.18 -9.97 -12.97
CA LEU A 190 10.49 -11.26 -13.08
C LEU A 190 11.04 -12.33 -12.14
N GLU A 191 12.36 -12.34 -11.90
CA GLU A 191 12.99 -13.30 -10.97
C GLU A 191 12.47 -13.04 -9.54
N GLY A 192 12.54 -11.79 -9.07
CA GLY A 192 12.03 -11.42 -7.76
C GLY A 192 10.51 -11.67 -7.60
N LEU A 193 9.74 -11.41 -8.65
CA LEU A 193 8.31 -11.70 -8.68
C LEU A 193 8.04 -13.21 -8.56
N SER A 194 8.77 -14.04 -9.29
CA SER A 194 8.62 -15.51 -9.23
C SER A 194 8.94 -16.09 -7.86
N GLN A 195 9.95 -15.55 -7.17
CA GLN A 195 10.27 -15.93 -5.78
C GLN A 195 9.16 -15.52 -4.81
N LEU A 196 8.61 -14.30 -4.95
CA LEU A 196 7.49 -13.85 -4.13
C LEU A 196 6.26 -14.75 -4.33
N LEU A 197 5.91 -15.10 -5.56
CA LEU A 197 4.76 -15.97 -5.86
C LEU A 197 4.89 -17.34 -5.18
N LYS A 198 6.08 -17.94 -5.18
CA LYS A 198 6.33 -19.22 -4.45
C LYS A 198 6.07 -19.07 -2.95
N THR A 199 6.48 -17.94 -2.37
CA THR A 199 6.23 -17.67 -0.94
C THR A 199 4.75 -17.48 -0.67
N VAL A 200 4.04 -16.73 -1.51
CA VAL A 200 2.58 -16.54 -1.41
C VAL A 200 1.86 -17.88 -1.46
N GLU A 201 2.22 -18.76 -2.37
CA GLU A 201 1.64 -20.11 -2.46
C GLU A 201 1.91 -20.95 -1.20
N SER A 202 3.09 -20.82 -0.60
CA SER A 202 3.42 -21.50 0.66
C SER A 202 2.57 -20.97 1.81
N VAL A 203 2.46 -19.64 1.95
CA VAL A 203 1.61 -19.01 2.98
C VAL A 203 0.15 -19.36 2.77
N LYS A 204 -0.32 -19.36 1.52
CA LYS A 204 -1.69 -19.76 1.18
C LYS A 204 -2.02 -21.18 1.61
N LYS A 205 -1.12 -22.12 1.37
CA LYS A 205 -1.31 -23.54 1.74
C LYS A 205 -1.27 -23.77 3.24
N GLN A 206 -0.49 -23.03 3.99
CA GLN A 206 -0.19 -23.34 5.40
C GLN A 206 -0.88 -22.41 6.41
N LEU A 207 -1.08 -21.13 6.07
CA LEU A 207 -1.45 -20.09 7.03
C LEU A 207 -2.72 -19.32 6.65
N ASN A 208 -2.92 -19.02 5.35
CA ASN A 208 -4.03 -18.18 4.89
C ASN A 208 -4.56 -18.65 3.53
N PRO A 209 -5.49 -19.62 3.49
CA PRO A 209 -6.03 -20.18 2.25
C PRO A 209 -6.71 -19.15 1.34
N ASP A 210 -7.25 -18.08 1.91
CA ASP A 210 -7.96 -17.02 1.19
C ASP A 210 -7.02 -15.94 0.61
N LEU A 211 -5.71 -16.02 0.88
CA LEU A 211 -4.75 -15.03 0.40
C LEU A 211 -4.68 -15.02 -1.13
N THR A 212 -4.80 -13.84 -1.72
CA THR A 212 -4.71 -13.64 -3.17
C THR A 212 -3.68 -12.59 -3.53
N ILE A 213 -3.28 -12.54 -4.80
CA ILE A 213 -2.56 -11.38 -5.35
C ILE A 213 -3.62 -10.40 -5.86
N HIS A 214 -3.72 -9.23 -5.25
CA HIS A 214 -4.60 -8.15 -5.70
C HIS A 214 -4.12 -7.58 -7.04
N GLY A 215 -2.81 -7.31 -7.11
CA GLY A 215 -2.20 -6.84 -8.34
C GLY A 215 -0.73 -6.49 -8.19
N VAL A 216 -0.10 -6.32 -9.36
CA VAL A 216 1.29 -5.85 -9.50
C VAL A 216 1.27 -4.41 -9.99
N VAL A 217 1.83 -3.47 -9.24
CA VAL A 217 2.02 -2.08 -9.65
C VAL A 217 3.46 -1.86 -10.10
N LEU A 218 3.63 -1.49 -11.35
CA LEU A 218 4.93 -1.18 -11.92
C LEU A 218 5.39 0.20 -11.42
N THR A 219 6.61 0.27 -10.87
CA THR A 219 7.13 1.47 -10.22
C THR A 219 8.42 1.94 -10.89
N MET A 220 8.74 3.22 -10.64
CA MET A 220 9.99 3.85 -11.12
C MET A 220 10.19 3.70 -12.64
N TYR A 221 9.09 3.72 -13.38
CA TYR A 221 9.13 3.67 -14.85
C TYR A 221 9.82 4.92 -15.40
N ASP A 222 10.81 4.71 -16.26
CA ASP A 222 11.47 5.78 -17.00
C ASP A 222 11.28 5.57 -18.51
N ALA A 223 10.44 6.40 -19.13
CA ALA A 223 10.14 6.32 -20.56
C ALA A 223 11.37 6.53 -21.47
N ARG A 224 12.47 7.11 -20.95
CA ARG A 224 13.73 7.31 -21.68
C ARG A 224 14.57 6.03 -21.72
N ASN A 225 14.23 5.03 -20.90
CA ASN A 225 14.95 3.77 -20.81
C ASN A 225 14.14 2.65 -21.49
N ASN A 226 14.64 2.17 -22.62
CA ASN A 226 14.01 1.08 -23.38
C ASN A 226 13.79 -0.19 -22.56
N LEU A 227 14.70 -0.48 -21.62
CA LEU A 227 14.56 -1.62 -20.72
C LEU A 227 13.28 -1.52 -19.87
N SER A 228 12.91 -0.32 -19.40
CA SER A 228 11.68 -0.14 -18.64
C SER A 228 10.43 -0.56 -19.44
N GLY A 229 10.37 -0.21 -20.73
CA GLY A 229 9.28 -0.61 -21.62
C GLY A 229 9.23 -2.12 -21.86
N GLN A 230 10.39 -2.76 -22.04
CA GLN A 230 10.48 -4.21 -22.21
C GLN A 230 10.02 -4.95 -20.95
N VAL A 231 10.47 -4.53 -19.77
CA VAL A 231 10.04 -5.12 -18.49
C VAL A 231 8.53 -4.99 -18.29
N VAL A 232 7.94 -3.84 -18.66
CA VAL A 232 6.47 -3.66 -18.61
C VAL A 232 5.76 -4.71 -19.48
N ALA A 233 6.24 -4.93 -20.72
CA ALA A 233 5.66 -5.91 -21.63
C ALA A 233 5.77 -7.33 -21.06
N ASP A 234 6.96 -7.72 -20.62
CA ASP A 234 7.26 -9.06 -20.08
C ASP A 234 6.42 -9.35 -18.81
N VAL A 235 6.29 -8.37 -17.90
CA VAL A 235 5.49 -8.54 -16.67
C VAL A 235 4.00 -8.63 -17.00
N ARG A 236 3.51 -7.86 -17.98
CA ARG A 236 2.11 -7.94 -18.43
C ARG A 236 1.82 -9.28 -19.14
N GLU A 237 2.73 -9.79 -19.92
CA GLU A 237 2.61 -11.11 -20.53
C GLU A 237 2.56 -12.22 -19.45
N PHE A 238 3.41 -12.13 -18.43
CA PHE A 238 3.51 -13.14 -17.36
C PHE A 238 2.34 -13.12 -16.38
N MET A 239 1.88 -11.94 -15.95
CA MET A 239 0.85 -11.77 -14.90
C MET A 239 -0.54 -11.46 -15.45
N GLY A 240 -0.64 -11.11 -16.73
CA GLY A 240 -1.92 -10.79 -17.38
C GLY A 240 -2.69 -9.67 -16.67
N PRO A 241 -4.00 -9.89 -16.41
CA PRO A 241 -4.88 -8.86 -15.82
C PRO A 241 -4.53 -8.50 -14.38
N LYS A 242 -3.61 -9.22 -13.74
CA LYS A 242 -3.14 -8.87 -12.39
C LYS A 242 -2.18 -7.68 -12.39
N VAL A 243 -1.65 -7.25 -13.53
CA VAL A 243 -0.87 -6.01 -13.61
C VAL A 243 -1.83 -4.83 -13.69
N TYR A 244 -1.59 -3.80 -12.86
CA TYR A 244 -2.35 -2.57 -12.96
C TYR A 244 -2.06 -1.85 -14.28
N ASP A 245 -3.07 -1.19 -14.84
CA ASP A 245 -2.87 -0.32 -15.99
C ASP A 245 -2.05 0.91 -15.61
N THR A 246 -2.27 1.37 -14.40
CA THR A 246 -1.51 2.48 -13.81
C THR A 246 -0.07 2.08 -13.54
N ILE A 247 0.86 2.87 -14.07
CA ILE A 247 2.30 2.75 -13.86
C ILE A 247 2.78 3.98 -13.07
N ILE A 248 3.59 3.76 -12.03
CA ILE A 248 4.18 4.84 -11.24
C ILE A 248 5.49 5.28 -11.89
N PRO A 249 5.58 6.52 -12.40
CA PRO A 249 6.80 7.00 -13.05
C PRO A 249 7.92 7.26 -12.04
N ARG A 250 9.18 7.20 -12.52
CA ARG A 250 10.29 7.75 -11.78
C ARG A 250 10.12 9.26 -11.66
N ASN A 251 10.01 9.76 -10.42
CA ASN A 251 9.73 11.16 -10.15
C ASN A 251 10.50 11.66 -8.93
N VAL A 252 11.22 12.77 -9.08
CA VAL A 252 12.04 13.33 -8.00
C VAL A 252 11.18 13.77 -6.82
N ARG A 253 10.00 14.33 -7.05
CA ARG A 253 9.08 14.78 -5.99
C ARG A 253 8.63 13.63 -5.08
N VAL A 254 8.40 12.43 -5.67
CA VAL A 254 8.08 11.21 -4.91
C VAL A 254 9.24 10.81 -3.99
N SER A 255 10.49 11.01 -4.43
CA SER A 255 11.68 10.67 -3.64
C SER A 255 12.00 11.72 -2.58
N GLU A 256 11.71 13.00 -2.82
CA GLU A 256 11.97 14.11 -1.90
C GLU A 256 10.95 14.21 -0.77
N ALA A 257 9.67 13.97 -1.06
CA ALA A 257 8.56 14.19 -0.15
C ALA A 257 8.76 13.55 1.24
N PRO A 258 9.26 12.31 1.37
CA PRO A 258 9.49 11.68 2.69
C PRO A 258 10.50 12.42 3.55
N SER A 259 11.48 13.15 2.97
CA SER A 259 12.45 13.96 3.71
C SER A 259 11.80 15.15 4.42
N TYR A 260 10.60 15.51 4.01
CA TYR A 260 9.78 16.56 4.63
C TYR A 260 8.65 15.98 5.51
N GLY A 261 8.64 14.66 5.74
CA GLY A 261 7.58 13.98 6.49
C GLY A 261 6.20 14.09 5.82
N LYS A 262 6.16 14.18 4.50
CA LYS A 262 4.91 14.41 3.73
C LYS A 262 4.75 13.39 2.61
N PRO A 263 3.53 12.85 2.40
CA PRO A 263 3.22 12.15 1.15
C PRO A 263 3.36 13.06 -0.06
N VAL A 264 3.64 12.49 -1.24
CA VAL A 264 3.83 13.28 -2.46
C VAL A 264 2.59 14.09 -2.84
N LEU A 265 1.39 13.58 -2.57
CA LEU A 265 0.14 14.29 -2.85
C LEU A 265 0.00 15.59 -2.04
N VAL A 266 0.58 15.64 -0.84
CA VAL A 266 0.62 16.83 0.02
C VAL A 266 1.81 17.72 -0.35
N TYR A 267 2.92 17.12 -0.78
CA TYR A 267 4.15 17.83 -1.13
C TYR A 267 4.04 18.53 -2.47
N ASP A 268 3.57 17.83 -3.51
CA ASP A 268 3.35 18.36 -4.87
C ASP A 268 2.21 17.62 -5.57
N LEU A 269 0.99 18.11 -5.44
CA LEU A 269 -0.21 17.48 -6.00
C LEU A 269 -0.18 17.39 -7.53
N LYS A 270 0.51 18.33 -8.22
CA LYS A 270 0.51 18.43 -9.68
C LYS A 270 1.58 17.58 -10.35
N CYS A 271 2.46 16.93 -9.60
CA CYS A 271 3.49 16.10 -10.21
C CYS A 271 2.89 14.77 -10.73
N SER A 272 3.54 14.21 -11.75
CA SER A 272 3.11 12.96 -12.38
C SER A 272 3.04 11.76 -11.39
N GLY A 273 3.83 11.81 -10.31
CA GLY A 273 3.76 10.80 -9.25
C GLY A 273 2.46 10.86 -8.46
N SER A 274 2.01 12.06 -8.08
CA SER A 274 0.73 12.27 -7.38
C SER A 274 -0.46 11.83 -8.23
N GLU A 275 -0.47 12.23 -9.50
CA GLU A 275 -1.52 11.80 -10.44
C GLU A 275 -1.56 10.28 -10.61
N ALA A 276 -0.39 9.63 -10.67
CA ALA A 276 -0.30 8.19 -10.83
C ALA A 276 -0.85 7.45 -9.59
N TYR A 277 -0.55 7.92 -8.36
CA TYR A 277 -1.12 7.32 -7.16
C TYR A 277 -2.62 7.53 -7.01
N LEU A 278 -3.17 8.67 -7.45
CA LEU A 278 -4.63 8.90 -7.50
C LEU A 278 -5.29 7.94 -8.50
N ARG A 279 -4.70 7.74 -9.69
CA ARG A 279 -5.20 6.75 -10.65
C ARG A 279 -5.13 5.33 -10.10
N LEU A 280 -4.03 4.97 -9.43
CA LEU A 280 -3.88 3.64 -8.81
C LEU A 280 -4.97 3.40 -7.74
N ALA A 281 -5.24 4.38 -6.89
CA ALA A 281 -6.30 4.28 -5.89
C ALA A 281 -7.68 4.06 -6.53
N THR A 282 -7.99 4.79 -7.59
CA THR A 282 -9.23 4.62 -8.36
C THR A 282 -9.31 3.23 -8.98
N GLU A 283 -8.22 2.74 -9.58
CA GLU A 283 -8.15 1.42 -10.21
C GLU A 283 -8.32 0.29 -9.18
N ILE A 284 -7.73 0.44 -7.96
CA ILE A 284 -7.92 -0.53 -6.88
C ILE A 284 -9.40 -0.63 -6.47
N ILE A 285 -10.06 0.51 -6.25
CA ILE A 285 -11.49 0.53 -5.90
C ILE A 285 -12.35 -0.10 -7.01
N GLN A 286 -12.03 0.19 -8.26
CA GLN A 286 -12.73 -0.39 -9.39
C GLN A 286 -12.61 -1.92 -9.41
N ARG A 287 -11.39 -2.45 -9.26
CA ARG A 287 -11.15 -3.90 -9.19
C ARG A 287 -11.87 -4.57 -8.01
N GLU A 288 -11.92 -3.93 -6.85
CA GLU A 288 -12.68 -4.44 -5.69
C GLU A 288 -14.18 -4.53 -6.01
N LYS A 289 -14.74 -3.54 -6.72
CA LYS A 289 -16.14 -3.56 -7.17
C LYS A 289 -16.41 -4.73 -8.12
N GLU A 290 -15.52 -4.96 -9.09
CA GLU A 290 -15.64 -6.05 -10.05
C GLU A 290 -15.54 -7.43 -9.38
N LEU A 291 -14.61 -7.61 -8.44
CA LEU A 291 -14.49 -8.84 -7.66
C LEU A 291 -15.73 -9.12 -6.81
N SER A 292 -16.37 -8.09 -6.28
CA SER A 292 -17.58 -8.23 -5.46
C SER A 292 -18.81 -8.53 -6.32
N SER A 293 -18.91 -7.99 -7.53
CA SER A 293 -20.04 -8.23 -8.45
C SER A 293 -19.92 -9.57 -9.19
N GLY A 294 -18.72 -10.03 -9.51
CA GLY A 294 -18.47 -11.32 -10.15
C GLY A 294 -18.76 -12.55 -9.26
N GLY A 295 -18.78 -12.38 -7.93
CA GLY A 295 -19.15 -13.44 -6.97
C GLY A 295 -20.65 -13.70 -6.86
N GLN A 296 -21.51 -12.93 -7.53
CA GLN A 296 -22.97 -13.12 -7.52
C GLN A 296 -23.51 -13.89 -8.75
N VAL A 297 -22.63 -14.34 -9.63
CA VAL A 297 -22.99 -15.11 -10.83
C VAL A 297 -22.19 -16.42 -10.86
N ALA A 298 -22.48 -17.30 -9.90
CA ALA A 298 -22.08 -18.71 -9.93
C ALA A 298 -23.04 -19.53 -9.09
#